data_799ccb966a46d2ac16c999c605d4b7b9
#
_entry.id   799ccb966a46d2ac16c999c605d4b7b9
#
_cell.length_a   1.000
_cell.length_b   1.000
_cell.length_c   1.000
_cell.angle_alpha   90.00
_cell.angle_beta   90.00
_cell.angle_gamma   90.00
#
_symmetry.space_group_name_H-M   'P 1'
#
loop_
_entity.id
_entity.type
_entity.pdbx_description
1 polymer ?
#
loop_
_entity_poly.entity_id
_entity_poly.type
_entity_poly.pdbx_seq_one_letter_code
_entity_poly.pdbx_strand_id
1 'polypeptide(L)'
;MLIGCEVLPDSGANQEQSGQQGENPAEINSKIKVTLPDWSVTKAYSREDLTTPELSPGEKVAVVDEAGEIMCFKVVESDKNSAYLDNPDVTLTVGAKYRIQYPYPEVTNTEAFWMALGFGAYEDTPTLDWMVSDWKKLKKDEEFHFNLKRINSVLIFDVIAPFDCEVEEIRLSSEKVSFCIKGAFNCSEDDLRPDVTTWTSQFKFPQSGMTWVKGEKYTLLLTVWPYDYSQDKYTLDIYTTDDRGASAPVVLPNLKEGKIKEYEIKKFEILTPPVYKKDAVVEERVGDDILHSWEHPGEQY
;
A
#
# COMPACT_ATOMS: atom_id res chain seq x y z
N MET A 1 36.58 -73.03 35.06
CA MET A 1 35.55 -73.26 36.08
C MET A 1 34.24 -72.71 35.52
N LEU A 2 33.37 -73.69 35.16
CA LEU A 2 32.04 -73.53 34.63
C LEU A 2 31.09 -73.01 35.71
N ILE A 3 30.10 -72.21 35.40
CA ILE A 3 28.79 -72.06 36.05
C ILE A 3 28.14 -70.92 35.29
N GLY A 4 27.01 -70.88 34.64
CA GLY A 4 25.83 -71.69 34.66
C GLY A 4 24.76 -70.74 34.19
N CYS A 5 24.08 -71.07 33.05
CA CYS A 5 22.92 -70.35 32.52
C CYS A 5 21.73 -70.49 33.46
N GLU A 6 21.05 -69.45 33.83
CA GLU A 6 19.66 -69.48 34.24
C GLU A 6 18.78 -68.69 33.29
N VAL A 7 17.84 -69.34 32.69
CA VAL A 7 16.77 -68.81 31.85
C VAL A 7 15.61 -68.48 32.76
N LEU A 8 15.12 -67.25 32.77
CA LEU A 8 13.84 -66.88 33.37
C LEU A 8 12.78 -66.59 32.28
N PRO A 9 11.52 -66.84 32.56
CA PRO A 9 10.51 -66.99 31.54
C PRO A 9 9.89 -65.69 31.06
N ASP A 10 9.50 -65.75 29.84
CA ASP A 10 8.70 -64.84 29.03
C ASP A 10 7.40 -64.43 29.77
N SER A 11 7.24 -63.15 30.05
CA SER A 11 5.96 -62.52 30.39
C SER A 11 5.58 -61.56 29.29
N GLY A 12 4.80 -62.06 28.32
CA GLY A 12 4.19 -61.26 27.31
C GLY A 12 3.33 -60.13 27.88
N ALA A 13 3.71 -58.92 27.57
CA ALA A 13 2.84 -57.77 27.64
C ALA A 13 2.79 -57.16 26.23
N ASN A 14 1.71 -57.45 25.53
CA ASN A 14 1.30 -56.74 24.33
C ASN A 14 1.12 -55.25 24.70
N GLN A 15 2.09 -54.44 24.39
CA GLN A 15 1.87 -53.02 24.22
C GLN A 15 1.35 -52.80 22.81
N GLU A 16 0.05 -52.62 22.69
CA GLU A 16 -0.56 -51.97 21.54
C GLU A 16 0.02 -50.56 21.48
N GLN A 17 1.04 -50.35 20.65
CA GLN A 17 1.39 -49.03 20.15
C GLN A 17 0.24 -48.59 19.26
N SER A 18 -0.69 -47.83 19.81
CA SER A 18 -1.59 -46.98 19.03
C SER A 18 -0.72 -45.95 18.32
N GLY A 19 -0.27 -46.33 17.13
CA GLY A 19 0.32 -45.38 16.18
C GLY A 19 -0.77 -44.38 15.82
N GLN A 20 -0.74 -43.22 16.46
CA GLN A 20 -1.31 -42.04 15.86
C GLN A 20 -0.51 -41.76 14.57
N GLN A 21 -1.02 -42.33 13.47
CA GLN A 21 -0.69 -41.79 12.15
C GLN A 21 -1.19 -40.34 12.16
N GLY A 22 -0.28 -39.40 12.42
CA GLY A 22 -0.52 -38.02 12.12
C GLY A 22 -0.88 -37.96 10.63
N GLU A 23 -2.14 -37.70 10.33
CA GLU A 23 -2.54 -37.39 8.97
C GLU A 23 -1.66 -36.24 8.51
N ASN A 24 -0.86 -36.46 7.48
CA ASN A 24 -0.14 -35.40 6.82
C ASN A 24 -1.18 -34.36 6.42
N PRO A 25 -0.97 -33.09 6.73
CA PRO A 25 -1.89 -32.04 6.35
C PRO A 25 -2.12 -32.12 4.83
N ALA A 26 -3.38 -32.11 4.42
CA ALA A 26 -3.72 -32.16 3.02
C ALA A 26 -3.18 -30.91 2.33
N GLU A 27 -2.46 -31.09 1.25
CA GLU A 27 -1.90 -30.04 0.43
C GLU A 27 -2.84 -29.75 -0.74
N ILE A 28 -3.03 -28.49 -1.08
CA ILE A 28 -3.89 -28.06 -2.18
C ILE A 28 -3.12 -27.09 -3.07
N ASN A 29 -3.05 -27.42 -4.35
CA ASN A 29 -2.72 -26.46 -5.40
C ASN A 29 -4.04 -25.86 -5.90
N SER A 30 -4.46 -24.71 -5.39
CA SER A 30 -5.74 -24.11 -5.71
C SER A 30 -5.59 -22.65 -6.11
N LYS A 31 -6.36 -22.27 -7.13
CA LYS A 31 -6.52 -20.85 -7.45
C LYS A 31 -7.13 -20.10 -6.27
N ILE A 32 -6.58 -18.94 -5.98
CA ILE A 32 -7.08 -18.04 -4.94
C ILE A 32 -7.92 -16.98 -5.61
N LYS A 33 -9.14 -16.78 -5.15
CA LYS A 33 -9.98 -15.66 -5.56
C LYS A 33 -9.76 -14.48 -4.66
N VAL A 34 -9.63 -13.28 -5.22
CA VAL A 34 -9.63 -12.01 -4.48
C VAL A 34 -10.73 -11.12 -4.98
N THR A 35 -11.43 -10.45 -4.07
CA THR A 35 -12.36 -9.37 -4.38
C THR A 35 -11.70 -8.05 -4.01
N LEU A 36 -11.75 -7.11 -4.94
CA LEU A 36 -11.19 -5.77 -4.79
C LEU A 36 -12.13 -4.88 -3.97
N PRO A 37 -11.61 -3.87 -3.26
CA PRO A 37 -12.45 -2.95 -2.51
C PRO A 37 -13.38 -2.17 -3.43
N ASP A 38 -14.66 -2.06 -3.05
CA ASP A 38 -15.64 -1.27 -3.79
C ASP A 38 -15.48 0.23 -3.46
N TRP A 39 -15.27 1.04 -4.48
CA TRP A 39 -15.11 2.50 -4.39
C TRP A 39 -16.38 3.27 -4.72
N SER A 40 -17.45 2.60 -5.12
CA SER A 40 -18.71 3.21 -5.53
C SER A 40 -19.44 3.97 -4.40
N VAL A 41 -18.92 3.95 -3.19
CA VAL A 41 -19.59 4.48 -2.00
C VAL A 41 -19.50 6.01 -1.87
N THR A 42 -18.66 6.70 -2.65
CA THR A 42 -18.65 8.15 -2.68
C THR A 42 -19.48 8.68 -3.87
N LYS A 43 -20.68 9.09 -3.60
CA LYS A 43 -21.77 9.49 -4.53
C LYS A 43 -21.48 10.69 -5.44
N ALA A 44 -20.26 11.17 -5.61
CA ALA A 44 -20.04 12.46 -6.26
C ALA A 44 -19.40 12.41 -7.65
N TYR A 45 -18.66 11.35 -8.03
CA TYR A 45 -17.96 11.36 -9.31
C TYR A 45 -17.91 9.99 -9.96
N SER A 46 -18.34 9.92 -11.21
CA SER A 46 -18.11 8.80 -12.13
C SER A 46 -16.65 8.77 -12.63
N ARG A 47 -15.70 8.73 -11.72
CA ARG A 47 -14.28 8.56 -12.04
C ARG A 47 -13.84 7.14 -11.76
N GLU A 48 -14.60 6.21 -12.28
CA GLU A 48 -14.29 4.78 -12.16
C GLU A 48 -12.87 4.48 -12.64
N ASP A 49 -12.39 5.22 -13.64
CA ASP A 49 -11.10 4.96 -14.28
C ASP A 49 -9.87 5.34 -13.44
N LEU A 50 -10.02 6.23 -12.45
CA LEU A 50 -8.89 6.73 -11.65
C LEU A 50 -8.79 6.15 -10.24
N THR A 51 -9.86 5.58 -9.73
CA THR A 51 -9.92 5.17 -8.31
C THR A 51 -10.27 3.70 -8.09
N THR A 52 -10.71 3.00 -9.12
CA THR A 52 -10.99 1.57 -9.01
C THR A 52 -9.68 0.80 -9.17
N PRO A 53 -9.23 0.06 -8.15
CA PRO A 53 -8.07 -0.79 -8.31
C PRO A 53 -8.42 -1.89 -9.30
N GLU A 54 -7.57 -2.10 -10.28
CA GLU A 54 -7.65 -3.22 -11.20
C GLU A 54 -6.41 -4.07 -11.06
N LEU A 55 -6.60 -5.37 -10.95
CA LEU A 55 -5.50 -6.32 -11.02
C LEU A 55 -5.44 -6.90 -12.43
N SER A 56 -4.37 -6.60 -13.14
CA SER A 56 -4.18 -7.09 -14.52
C SER A 56 -3.51 -8.45 -14.57
N PRO A 57 -3.85 -9.32 -15.55
CA PRO A 57 -3.16 -10.59 -15.72
C PRO A 57 -1.63 -10.43 -15.82
N GLY A 58 -0.91 -11.22 -15.04
CA GLY A 58 0.55 -11.18 -14.94
C GLY A 58 1.07 -10.34 -13.77
N GLU A 59 0.26 -9.48 -13.15
CA GLU A 59 0.65 -8.77 -11.93
C GLU A 59 0.92 -9.74 -10.77
N LYS A 60 1.86 -9.33 -9.92
CA LYS A 60 2.30 -10.12 -8.77
C LYS A 60 1.58 -9.69 -7.50
N VAL A 61 1.14 -10.67 -6.74
CA VAL A 61 0.44 -10.50 -5.47
C VAL A 61 1.13 -11.38 -4.42
N ALA A 62 1.29 -10.88 -3.21
CA ALA A 62 1.85 -11.66 -2.11
C ALA A 62 0.75 -12.47 -1.41
N VAL A 63 1.04 -13.76 -1.21
CA VAL A 63 0.32 -14.62 -0.26
C VAL A 63 1.25 -14.85 0.91
N VAL A 64 0.83 -14.43 2.10
CA VAL A 64 1.64 -14.49 3.32
C VAL A 64 1.02 -15.51 4.26
N ASP A 65 1.82 -16.42 4.81
CA ASP A 65 1.39 -17.35 5.82
C ASP A 65 1.57 -16.81 7.26
N GLU A 66 1.08 -17.52 8.26
CA GLU A 66 1.19 -17.10 9.67
C GLU A 66 2.61 -17.18 10.25
N ALA A 67 3.56 -17.80 9.52
CA ALA A 67 4.98 -17.76 9.86
C ALA A 67 5.69 -16.55 9.22
N GLY A 68 4.98 -15.80 8.36
CA GLY A 68 5.48 -14.64 7.66
C GLY A 68 6.20 -14.97 6.36
N GLU A 69 6.09 -16.21 5.86
CA GLU A 69 6.61 -16.54 4.53
C GLU A 69 5.81 -15.81 3.45
N ILE A 70 6.50 -15.14 2.55
CA ILE A 70 5.90 -14.37 1.45
C ILE A 70 6.04 -15.13 0.15
N MET A 71 4.93 -15.65 -0.34
CA MET A 71 4.83 -16.40 -1.59
C MET A 71 4.34 -15.50 -2.72
N CYS A 72 4.99 -15.56 -3.88
CA CYS A 72 4.60 -14.78 -5.06
C CYS A 72 3.53 -15.52 -5.87
N PHE A 73 2.34 -14.97 -5.96
CA PHE A 73 1.29 -15.41 -6.86
C PHE A 73 1.12 -14.42 -8.01
N LYS A 74 0.60 -14.89 -9.15
CA LYS A 74 0.30 -14.05 -10.31
C LYS A 74 -1.20 -14.02 -10.55
N VAL A 75 -1.68 -12.88 -10.97
CA VAL A 75 -3.03 -12.75 -11.51
C VAL A 75 -3.10 -13.52 -12.82
N VAL A 76 -4.00 -14.51 -12.91
CA VAL A 76 -4.20 -15.29 -14.12
C VAL A 76 -5.49 -14.94 -14.84
N GLU A 77 -6.47 -14.42 -14.13
CA GLU A 77 -7.75 -13.97 -14.64
C GLU A 77 -8.28 -12.84 -13.77
N SER A 78 -8.88 -11.83 -14.36
CA SER A 78 -9.45 -10.71 -13.64
C SER A 78 -10.70 -10.16 -14.29
N ASP A 79 -11.58 -9.59 -13.49
CA ASP A 79 -12.68 -8.71 -13.88
C ASP A 79 -12.60 -7.41 -13.07
N LYS A 80 -13.57 -6.49 -13.31
CA LYS A 80 -13.60 -5.17 -12.66
C LYS A 80 -13.51 -5.21 -11.11
N ASN A 81 -13.97 -6.28 -10.48
CA ASN A 81 -14.14 -6.33 -9.02
C ASN A 81 -13.44 -7.52 -8.38
N SER A 82 -12.86 -8.40 -9.17
CA SER A 82 -12.21 -9.61 -8.66
C SER A 82 -11.10 -10.10 -9.56
N ALA A 83 -10.22 -10.91 -8.98
CA ALA A 83 -9.18 -11.59 -9.73
C ALA A 83 -8.94 -13.00 -9.19
N TYR A 84 -8.39 -13.86 -10.03
CA TYR A 84 -7.89 -15.17 -9.63
C TYR A 84 -6.36 -15.15 -9.66
N LEU A 85 -5.79 -15.62 -8.56
CA LEU A 85 -4.35 -15.75 -8.38
C LEU A 85 -3.96 -17.20 -8.49
N ASP A 86 -2.80 -17.46 -9.09
CA ASP A 86 -2.25 -18.81 -9.22
C ASP A 86 -0.71 -18.80 -9.11
N ASN A 87 -0.18 -19.86 -8.55
CA ASN A 87 1.22 -20.21 -8.60
C ASN A 87 1.34 -21.75 -8.60
N PRO A 88 1.61 -22.38 -9.75
CA PRO A 88 1.69 -23.86 -9.83
C PRO A 88 2.86 -24.45 -9.04
N ASP A 89 3.85 -23.66 -8.69
CA ASP A 89 5.05 -24.09 -7.96
C ASP A 89 4.86 -24.04 -6.43
N VAL A 90 3.71 -23.50 -5.96
CA VAL A 90 3.40 -23.35 -4.54
C VAL A 90 2.23 -24.20 -4.14
N THR A 91 2.40 -24.95 -3.08
CA THR A 91 1.36 -25.78 -2.45
C THR A 91 0.98 -25.20 -1.11
N LEU A 92 -0.32 -24.93 -0.92
CA LEU A 92 -0.84 -24.39 0.32
C LEU A 92 -1.30 -25.52 1.25
N THR A 93 -1.08 -25.36 2.54
CA THR A 93 -1.40 -26.34 3.58
C THR A 93 -2.81 -26.12 4.12
N VAL A 94 -3.67 -27.14 4.02
CA VAL A 94 -5.00 -27.09 4.64
C VAL A 94 -4.88 -26.96 6.15
N GLY A 95 -5.61 -26.02 6.71
CA GLY A 95 -5.57 -25.71 8.14
C GLY A 95 -4.64 -24.56 8.53
N ALA A 96 -3.67 -24.19 7.69
CA ALA A 96 -2.86 -22.99 7.87
C ALA A 96 -3.66 -21.71 7.55
N LYS A 97 -3.19 -20.58 8.08
CA LYS A 97 -3.77 -19.27 7.80
C LYS A 97 -2.91 -18.52 6.80
N TYR A 98 -3.59 -17.81 5.94
CA TYR A 98 -2.97 -16.96 4.93
C TYR A 98 -3.65 -15.60 4.88
N ARG A 99 -2.91 -14.59 4.40
CA ARG A 99 -3.45 -13.28 4.00
C ARG A 99 -2.90 -12.89 2.64
N ILE A 100 -3.59 -12.02 1.96
CA ILE A 100 -3.18 -11.46 0.67
C ILE A 100 -2.70 -10.03 0.88
N GLN A 101 -1.63 -9.66 0.17
CA GLN A 101 -1.12 -8.29 0.13
C GLN A 101 -0.79 -7.90 -1.30
N TYR A 102 -1.17 -6.70 -1.68
CA TYR A 102 -0.88 -6.12 -2.99
C TYR A 102 -0.32 -4.70 -2.82
N PRO A 103 0.66 -4.31 -3.63
CA PRO A 103 1.41 -5.12 -4.60
C PRO A 103 2.35 -6.14 -3.94
N TYR A 104 2.90 -7.07 -4.74
CA TYR A 104 3.97 -7.96 -4.27
C TYR A 104 5.20 -7.13 -3.95
N PRO A 105 5.77 -7.22 -2.74
CA PRO A 105 6.94 -6.45 -2.39
C PRO A 105 8.17 -6.93 -3.17
N GLU A 106 8.97 -6.00 -3.65
CA GLU A 106 10.35 -6.30 -3.98
C GLU A 106 11.09 -6.46 -2.66
N VAL A 107 11.17 -7.70 -2.16
CA VAL A 107 11.77 -8.00 -0.86
C VAL A 107 13.26 -7.73 -0.95
N THR A 108 13.72 -6.67 -0.34
CA THR A 108 15.16 -6.34 -0.27
C THR A 108 15.83 -6.95 0.96
N ASN A 109 15.06 -7.51 1.91
CA ASN A 109 15.60 -8.13 3.12
C ASN A 109 14.78 -9.34 3.54
N THR A 110 15.38 -10.53 3.45
CA THR A 110 14.76 -11.82 3.80
C THR A 110 14.72 -12.13 5.30
N GLU A 111 15.40 -11.33 6.13
CA GLU A 111 15.46 -11.56 7.58
C GLU A 111 14.28 -10.93 8.35
N ALA A 112 13.59 -10.00 7.73
CA ALA A 112 12.41 -9.39 8.31
C ALA A 112 11.31 -9.40 7.25
N PHE A 113 10.11 -9.84 7.61
CA PHE A 113 8.89 -9.85 6.80
C PHE A 113 8.39 -8.41 6.52
N TRP A 114 9.29 -7.52 6.12
CA TRP A 114 9.06 -6.10 5.94
C TRP A 114 8.72 -5.78 4.50
N MET A 115 7.60 -5.11 4.31
CA MET A 115 7.21 -4.53 3.02
C MET A 115 7.52 -3.04 3.02
N ALA A 116 8.28 -2.58 2.03
CA ALA A 116 8.46 -1.16 1.80
C ALA A 116 7.20 -0.56 1.17
N LEU A 117 6.71 0.54 1.74
CA LEU A 117 5.61 1.33 1.22
C LEU A 117 6.16 2.58 0.53
N GLY A 118 5.63 2.90 -0.64
CA GLY A 118 5.84 4.18 -1.29
C GLY A 118 4.54 4.96 -1.38
N PHE A 119 4.59 6.25 -1.14
CA PHE A 119 3.47 7.17 -1.28
C PHE A 119 3.87 8.32 -2.19
N GLY A 120 2.94 8.84 -2.94
CA GLY A 120 3.23 9.94 -3.83
C GLY A 120 2.11 10.21 -4.83
N ALA A 121 2.39 11.10 -5.78
CA ALA A 121 1.47 11.41 -6.85
C ALA A 121 1.43 10.30 -7.91
N TYR A 122 0.25 10.10 -8.47
CA TYR A 122 0.03 9.16 -9.56
C TYR A 122 0.40 9.77 -10.91
N GLU A 123 1.07 9.02 -11.78
CA GLU A 123 1.01 9.23 -13.21
C GLU A 123 -0.06 8.31 -13.80
N ASP A 124 0.12 7.19 -14.28
CA ASP A 124 -0.89 6.42 -15.00
C ASP A 124 -1.16 5.02 -14.41
N THR A 125 -0.62 4.69 -13.25
CA THR A 125 -0.76 3.34 -12.70
C THR A 125 -1.03 3.33 -11.20
N PRO A 126 -1.90 2.41 -10.75
CA PRO A 126 -2.22 2.23 -9.33
C PRO A 126 -1.08 1.55 -8.53
N THR A 127 0.17 1.67 -8.94
CA THR A 127 1.34 1.05 -8.29
C THR A 127 1.54 1.48 -6.84
N LEU A 128 0.87 2.57 -6.43
CA LEU A 128 0.88 3.06 -5.05
C LEU A 128 -0.38 2.67 -4.27
N ASP A 129 -1.16 1.75 -4.79
CA ASP A 129 -2.38 1.29 -4.14
C ASP A 129 -2.13 0.04 -3.31
N TRP A 130 -2.02 0.22 -2.02
CA TRP A 130 -1.72 -0.85 -1.08
C TRP A 130 -2.99 -1.47 -0.53
N MET A 131 -3.13 -2.78 -0.75
CA MET A 131 -4.30 -3.53 -0.31
C MET A 131 -3.88 -4.77 0.49
N VAL A 132 -4.67 -5.12 1.48
CA VAL A 132 -4.46 -6.28 2.32
C VAL A 132 -5.80 -6.97 2.62
N SER A 133 -5.78 -8.27 2.81
CA SER A 133 -6.92 -9.02 3.33
C SER A 133 -6.82 -9.28 4.83
N ASP A 134 -7.92 -9.66 5.44
CA ASP A 134 -7.87 -10.32 6.75
C ASP A 134 -7.23 -11.71 6.63
N TRP A 135 -6.73 -12.24 7.74
CA TRP A 135 -6.26 -13.61 7.83
C TRP A 135 -7.40 -14.61 7.61
N LYS A 136 -7.18 -15.61 6.78
CA LYS A 136 -8.15 -16.67 6.54
C LYS A 136 -7.50 -18.04 6.61
N LYS A 137 -8.14 -18.97 7.33
CA LYS A 137 -7.71 -20.36 7.40
C LYS A 137 -8.13 -21.11 6.15
N LEU A 138 -7.19 -21.81 5.48
CA LEU A 138 -7.49 -22.64 4.34
C LEU A 138 -8.25 -23.89 4.79
N LYS A 139 -9.42 -24.12 4.22
CA LYS A 139 -10.23 -25.31 4.48
C LYS A 139 -10.27 -26.18 3.23
N LYS A 140 -10.36 -27.48 3.46
CA LYS A 140 -10.57 -28.45 2.40
C LYS A 140 -11.94 -28.22 1.77
N ASP A 141 -12.03 -28.29 0.45
CA ASP A 141 -13.29 -28.21 -0.32
C ASP A 141 -14.01 -26.84 -0.26
N GLU A 142 -13.37 -25.78 0.24
CA GLU A 142 -13.87 -24.41 0.14
C GLU A 142 -13.08 -23.62 -0.93
N GLU A 143 -13.78 -22.73 -1.66
CA GLU A 143 -13.12 -21.74 -2.49
C GLU A 143 -12.27 -20.81 -1.58
N PHE A 144 -10.98 -20.71 -1.88
CA PHE A 144 -10.07 -19.88 -1.10
C PHE A 144 -10.19 -18.43 -1.58
N HIS A 145 -11.09 -17.69 -0.94
CA HIS A 145 -11.50 -16.35 -1.35
C HIS A 145 -11.19 -15.32 -0.29
N PHE A 146 -10.57 -14.20 -0.70
CA PHE A 146 -10.22 -13.08 0.15
C PHE A 146 -10.86 -11.77 -0.33
N ASN A 147 -11.24 -10.92 0.60
CA ASN A 147 -11.66 -9.56 0.33
C ASN A 147 -10.48 -8.63 0.66
N LEU A 148 -10.01 -7.90 -0.33
CA LEU A 148 -8.96 -6.91 -0.16
C LEU A 148 -9.53 -5.61 0.41
N LYS A 149 -8.76 -4.95 1.25
CA LYS A 149 -9.04 -3.63 1.83
C LYS A 149 -7.85 -2.74 1.52
N ARG A 150 -8.10 -1.53 1.06
CA ARG A 150 -7.01 -0.55 0.87
C ARG A 150 -6.54 -0.05 2.22
N ILE A 151 -5.23 0.04 2.42
CA ILE A 151 -4.62 0.57 3.65
C ILE A 151 -4.22 2.04 3.52
N ASN A 152 -3.79 2.50 2.34
CA ASN A 152 -3.53 3.92 2.10
C ASN A 152 -4.82 4.73 1.92
N SER A 153 -4.71 6.04 2.04
CA SER A 153 -5.77 7.00 1.69
C SER A 153 -5.45 7.67 0.36
N VAL A 154 -6.47 8.19 -0.31
CA VAL A 154 -6.33 8.92 -1.58
C VAL A 154 -6.88 10.33 -1.44
N LEU A 155 -6.10 11.31 -1.85
CA LEU A 155 -6.51 12.70 -2.00
C LEU A 155 -6.71 13.00 -3.47
N ILE A 156 -7.86 13.59 -3.82
CA ILE A 156 -8.20 14.01 -5.17
C ILE A 156 -8.41 15.51 -5.15
N PHE A 157 -7.67 16.22 -5.98
CA PHE A 157 -7.80 17.68 -6.13
C PHE A 157 -8.33 18.00 -7.52
N ASP A 158 -9.54 18.54 -7.59
CA ASP A 158 -10.13 19.14 -8.77
C ASP A 158 -9.76 20.62 -8.79
N VAL A 159 -8.80 20.95 -9.62
CA VAL A 159 -8.20 22.29 -9.71
C VAL A 159 -8.81 23.02 -10.90
N ILE A 160 -9.42 24.17 -10.66
CA ILE A 160 -9.82 25.08 -11.73
C ILE A 160 -8.66 26.02 -12.03
N ALA A 161 -8.10 25.94 -13.24
CA ALA A 161 -6.94 26.71 -13.63
C ALA A 161 -7.14 28.23 -13.40
N PRO A 162 -6.27 28.91 -12.65
CA PRO A 162 -6.44 30.33 -12.34
C PRO A 162 -6.12 31.26 -13.54
N PHE A 163 -5.29 30.77 -14.47
CA PHE A 163 -4.87 31.50 -15.68
C PHE A 163 -4.40 30.51 -16.76
N ASP A 164 -4.27 30.99 -18.00
CA ASP A 164 -3.62 30.24 -19.07
C ASP A 164 -2.12 30.15 -18.78
N CYS A 165 -1.53 28.96 -18.81
CA CYS A 165 -0.11 28.75 -18.53
C CYS A 165 0.43 27.42 -19.07
N GLU A 166 1.73 27.36 -19.19
CA GLU A 166 2.47 26.09 -19.22
C GLU A 166 2.93 25.78 -17.79
N VAL A 167 2.49 24.68 -17.25
CA VAL A 167 2.79 24.25 -15.89
C VAL A 167 4.23 23.75 -15.82
N GLU A 168 5.04 24.37 -14.99
CA GLU A 168 6.39 23.88 -14.67
C GLU A 168 6.34 22.81 -13.57
N GLU A 169 5.58 23.11 -12.50
CA GLU A 169 5.48 22.21 -11.35
C GLU A 169 4.20 22.48 -10.54
N ILE A 170 3.63 21.43 -9.96
CA ILE A 170 2.55 21.54 -8.97
C ILE A 170 3.01 20.82 -7.71
N ARG A 171 2.78 21.44 -6.55
CA ARG A 171 3.14 20.90 -5.25
C ARG A 171 1.98 20.94 -4.26
N LEU A 172 1.87 19.92 -3.43
CA LEU A 172 1.16 20.01 -2.15
C LEU A 172 2.21 20.14 -1.06
N SER A 173 2.22 21.28 -0.39
CA SER A 173 3.22 21.64 0.63
C SER A 173 2.59 21.69 2.02
N SER A 174 3.35 21.33 3.06
CA SER A 174 3.00 21.47 4.48
C SER A 174 3.92 22.44 5.20
N GLU A 175 3.43 23.13 6.22
CA GLU A 175 4.28 23.97 7.09
C GLU A 175 5.23 23.11 7.94
N LYS A 176 4.80 21.91 8.32
CA LYS A 176 5.58 20.89 9.02
C LYS A 176 5.98 19.81 8.03
N VAL A 177 6.80 18.86 8.47
CA VAL A 177 7.16 17.66 7.68
C VAL A 177 6.14 16.58 8.01
N SER A 178 4.99 16.57 7.33
CA SER A 178 3.84 15.75 7.70
C SER A 178 3.42 14.67 6.69
N PHE A 179 4.06 14.61 5.52
CA PHE A 179 3.76 13.59 4.52
C PHE A 179 4.71 12.39 4.65
N CYS A 180 4.18 11.22 4.95
CA CYS A 180 4.95 9.97 4.88
C CYS A 180 5.17 9.58 3.43
N ILE A 181 6.42 9.37 3.01
CA ILE A 181 6.78 8.95 1.64
C ILE A 181 7.33 7.53 1.58
N LYS A 182 7.89 7.01 2.67
CA LYS A 182 8.35 5.63 2.77
C LYS A 182 8.06 5.08 4.15
N GLY A 183 7.70 3.82 4.19
CA GLY A 183 7.55 3.07 5.41
C GLY A 183 7.80 1.59 5.16
N ALA A 184 7.95 0.84 6.21
CA ALA A 184 8.02 -0.61 6.16
C ALA A 184 7.17 -1.18 7.30
N PHE A 185 6.49 -2.28 7.06
CA PHE A 185 5.71 -2.96 8.07
C PHE A 185 5.91 -4.46 8.03
N ASN A 186 5.72 -5.10 9.17
CA ASN A 186 5.81 -6.54 9.28
C ASN A 186 4.52 -7.18 8.74
N CYS A 187 4.65 -7.97 7.69
CA CYS A 187 3.52 -8.62 7.01
C CYS A 187 2.82 -9.68 7.87
N SER A 188 3.48 -10.23 8.89
CA SER A 188 2.90 -11.24 9.78
C SER A 188 2.05 -10.64 10.89
N GLU A 189 2.15 -9.35 11.17
CA GLU A 189 1.39 -8.69 12.22
C GLU A 189 -0.02 -8.30 11.78
N ASP A 190 -0.95 -8.26 12.74
CA ASP A 190 -2.32 -7.78 12.50
C ASP A 190 -2.35 -6.25 12.36
N ASP A 191 -1.50 -5.54 13.12
CA ASP A 191 -1.35 -4.08 13.06
C ASP A 191 -0.28 -3.70 12.04
N LEU A 192 -0.71 -3.24 10.88
CA LEU A 192 0.15 -2.87 9.76
C LEU A 192 0.72 -1.45 9.90
N ARG A 193 1.14 -1.03 11.09
CA ARG A 193 1.82 0.25 11.27
C ARG A 193 3.27 0.17 10.83
N PRO A 194 3.76 1.14 10.06
CA PRO A 194 5.17 1.18 9.70
C PRO A 194 6.02 1.52 10.93
N ASP A 195 7.09 0.75 11.15
CA ASP A 195 8.05 1.02 12.23
C ASP A 195 9.00 2.16 11.88
N VAL A 196 9.41 2.23 10.60
CA VAL A 196 10.31 3.26 10.10
C VAL A 196 9.68 3.94 8.91
N THR A 197 9.64 5.27 8.95
CA THR A 197 9.05 6.07 7.88
C THR A 197 9.97 7.22 7.50
N THR A 198 9.98 7.55 6.21
CA THR A 198 10.56 8.80 5.72
C THR A 198 9.43 9.78 5.45
N TRP A 199 9.57 10.98 5.97
CA TRP A 199 8.57 12.04 5.86
C TRP A 199 9.09 13.21 5.03
N THR A 200 8.19 13.90 4.35
CA THR A 200 8.51 15.10 3.57
C THR A 200 7.54 16.24 3.86
N SER A 201 8.00 17.45 3.64
CA SER A 201 7.14 18.63 3.66
C SER A 201 6.40 18.88 2.35
N GLN A 202 6.70 18.15 1.28
CA GLN A 202 6.13 18.40 -0.05
C GLN A 202 5.92 17.13 -0.84
N PHE A 203 4.82 17.09 -1.61
CA PHE A 203 4.65 16.20 -2.74
C PHE A 203 4.61 16.99 -4.05
N LYS A 204 5.29 16.49 -5.07
CA LYS A 204 5.21 16.99 -6.43
C LYS A 204 4.25 16.14 -7.24
N PHE A 205 3.42 16.80 -8.05
CA PHE A 205 2.56 16.12 -9.01
C PHE A 205 3.24 16.06 -10.37
N PRO A 206 3.03 14.97 -11.14
CA PRO A 206 3.75 14.72 -12.39
C PRO A 206 3.23 15.50 -13.61
N GLN A 207 2.58 16.63 -13.41
CA GLN A 207 1.94 17.44 -14.47
C GLN A 207 2.85 18.52 -15.08
N SER A 208 4.16 18.38 -14.98
CA SER A 208 5.10 19.30 -15.62
C SER A 208 4.99 19.29 -17.16
N GLY A 209 5.07 20.47 -17.79
CA GLY A 209 4.97 20.61 -19.24
C GLY A 209 3.54 20.60 -19.80
N MET A 210 2.52 20.49 -18.95
CA MET A 210 1.12 20.55 -19.39
C MET A 210 0.67 22.00 -19.61
N THR A 211 -0.06 22.22 -20.70
CA THR A 211 -0.74 23.51 -20.93
C THR A 211 -2.08 23.51 -20.22
N TRP A 212 -2.26 24.46 -19.30
CA TRP A 212 -3.52 24.72 -18.63
C TRP A 212 -4.24 25.91 -19.24
N VAL A 213 -5.56 25.74 -19.40
CA VAL A 213 -6.45 26.78 -19.91
C VAL A 213 -7.27 27.36 -18.75
N LYS A 214 -7.30 28.66 -18.60
CA LYS A 214 -8.05 29.34 -17.54
C LYS A 214 -9.50 28.89 -17.47
N GLY A 215 -9.93 28.50 -16.27
CA GLY A 215 -11.29 28.07 -16.00
C GLY A 215 -11.55 26.59 -16.28
N GLU A 216 -10.65 25.90 -16.98
CA GLU A 216 -10.74 24.45 -17.17
C GLU A 216 -10.35 23.70 -15.90
N LYS A 217 -10.89 22.49 -15.76
CA LYS A 217 -10.69 21.63 -14.61
C LYS A 217 -9.63 20.56 -14.85
N TYR A 218 -8.67 20.47 -13.96
CA TYR A 218 -7.62 19.46 -13.94
C TYR A 218 -7.66 18.67 -12.65
N THR A 219 -7.43 17.36 -12.73
CA THR A 219 -7.49 16.48 -11.57
C THR A 219 -6.10 15.98 -11.22
N LEU A 220 -5.79 16.10 -9.94
CA LEU A 220 -4.53 15.61 -9.35
C LEU A 220 -4.88 14.54 -8.33
N LEU A 221 -4.11 13.45 -8.32
CA LEU A 221 -4.24 12.36 -7.35
C LEU A 221 -2.97 12.20 -6.53
N LEU A 222 -3.16 11.92 -5.25
CA LEU A 222 -2.09 11.66 -4.31
C LEU A 222 -2.49 10.52 -3.36
N THR A 223 -1.64 9.50 -3.26
CA THR A 223 -1.77 8.50 -2.20
C THR A 223 -0.99 8.95 -0.98
N VAL A 224 -1.60 8.81 0.19
CA VAL A 224 -1.00 9.20 1.46
C VAL A 224 -1.21 8.11 2.51
N TRP A 225 -0.31 8.06 3.48
CA TRP A 225 -0.50 7.24 4.68
C TRP A 225 -1.69 7.76 5.48
N PRO A 226 -2.54 6.88 6.08
CA PRO A 226 -3.58 7.29 7.02
C PRO A 226 -2.95 7.97 8.24
N TYR A 227 -3.20 9.25 8.42
CA TYR A 227 -2.59 10.07 9.45
C TYR A 227 -3.50 11.25 9.82
N ASP A 228 -3.29 11.84 11.00
CA ASP A 228 -3.99 13.06 11.39
C ASP A 228 -3.31 14.31 10.81
N TYR A 229 -3.70 14.64 9.59
CA TYR A 229 -3.22 15.85 8.91
C TYR A 229 -3.84 17.14 9.42
N SER A 230 -4.87 17.08 10.30
CA SER A 230 -5.59 18.28 10.76
C SER A 230 -4.76 19.25 11.60
N GLN A 231 -3.59 18.81 12.05
CA GLN A 231 -2.69 19.56 12.94
C GLN A 231 -1.65 20.42 12.19
N ASP A 232 -1.75 20.49 10.86
CA ASP A 232 -0.81 21.23 10.02
C ASP A 232 -1.56 22.09 9.00
N LYS A 233 -0.84 22.98 8.32
CA LYS A 233 -1.35 23.81 7.24
C LYS A 233 -0.73 23.38 5.93
N TYR A 234 -1.57 23.33 4.92
CA TYR A 234 -1.21 22.86 3.59
C TYR A 234 -1.54 23.90 2.54
N THR A 235 -0.71 23.96 1.50
CA THR A 235 -0.94 24.75 0.30
C THR A 235 -0.79 23.90 -0.93
N LEU A 236 -1.67 24.10 -1.91
CA LEU A 236 -1.49 23.60 -3.27
C LEU A 236 -0.91 24.75 -4.09
N ASP A 237 0.34 24.56 -4.52
CA ASP A 237 1.11 25.58 -5.22
C ASP A 237 1.31 25.18 -6.68
N ILE A 238 1.09 26.11 -7.61
CA ILE A 238 1.29 25.96 -9.04
C ILE A 238 2.40 26.90 -9.47
N TYR A 239 3.40 26.37 -10.14
CA TYR A 239 4.52 27.13 -10.73
C TYR A 239 4.48 26.99 -12.23
N THR A 240 4.80 28.06 -12.94
CA THR A 240 4.71 28.13 -14.40
C THR A 240 6.06 28.45 -15.01
N THR A 241 6.24 28.09 -16.29
CA THR A 241 7.49 28.30 -17.03
C THR A 241 7.82 29.79 -17.28
N ASP A 242 6.86 30.68 -17.08
CA ASP A 242 7.00 32.14 -17.21
C ASP A 242 7.12 32.86 -15.86
N ASP A 243 7.62 32.19 -14.84
CA ASP A 243 7.85 32.71 -13.47
C ASP A 243 6.59 33.20 -12.72
N ARG A 244 5.41 32.91 -13.21
CA ARG A 244 4.16 33.13 -12.47
C ARG A 244 3.91 31.96 -11.52
N GLY A 245 3.05 32.18 -10.54
CA GLY A 245 2.60 31.14 -9.64
C GLY A 245 1.24 31.44 -9.05
N ALA A 246 0.65 30.41 -8.48
CA ALA A 246 -0.59 30.53 -7.74
C ALA A 246 -0.57 29.57 -6.55
N SER A 247 -1.14 29.99 -5.42
CA SER A 247 -1.20 29.20 -4.20
C SER A 247 -2.62 29.17 -3.65
N ALA A 248 -3.05 28.04 -3.16
CA ALA A 248 -4.34 27.87 -2.51
C ALA A 248 -4.20 27.10 -1.19
N PRO A 249 -4.82 27.58 -0.10
CA PRO A 249 -4.82 26.83 1.15
C PRO A 249 -5.69 25.58 1.01
N VAL A 250 -5.21 24.47 1.60
CA VAL A 250 -5.90 23.19 1.66
C VAL A 250 -6.04 22.79 3.12
N VAL A 251 -7.21 22.30 3.51
CA VAL A 251 -7.45 21.77 4.85
C VAL A 251 -7.56 20.24 4.74
N LEU A 252 -6.55 19.54 5.23
CA LEU A 252 -6.56 18.10 5.30
C LEU A 252 -7.12 17.63 6.65
N PRO A 253 -7.97 16.60 6.68
CA PRO A 253 -8.56 16.06 7.90
C PRO A 253 -7.69 14.98 8.52
N ASN A 254 -8.15 14.40 9.63
CA ASN A 254 -7.70 13.11 10.08
C ASN A 254 -8.17 12.03 9.09
N LEU A 255 -7.23 11.43 8.38
CA LEU A 255 -7.50 10.39 7.38
C LEU A 255 -7.40 9.00 8.01
N LYS A 256 -8.38 8.16 7.70
CA LYS A 256 -8.42 6.74 8.09
C LYS A 256 -8.10 5.87 6.88
N GLU A 257 -7.71 4.63 7.15
CA GLU A 257 -7.43 3.63 6.11
C GLU A 257 -8.53 3.55 5.05
N GLY A 258 -8.13 3.42 3.81
CA GLY A 258 -9.00 3.26 2.67
C GLY A 258 -9.93 4.46 2.39
N LYS A 259 -9.65 5.65 2.90
CA LYS A 259 -10.50 6.82 2.64
C LYS A 259 -10.06 7.57 1.40
N ILE A 260 -11.06 7.99 0.62
CA ILE A 260 -10.89 8.97 -0.44
C ILE A 260 -11.41 10.31 0.07
N LYS A 261 -10.64 11.36 -0.17
CA LYS A 261 -11.03 12.73 0.12
C LYS A 261 -10.86 13.60 -1.11
N GLU A 262 -11.94 14.27 -1.49
CA GLU A 262 -12.01 15.12 -2.67
C GLU A 262 -12.00 16.59 -2.27
N TYR A 263 -11.32 17.38 -3.07
CA TYR A 263 -11.20 18.83 -2.92
C TYR A 263 -11.50 19.49 -4.26
N GLU A 264 -12.25 20.57 -4.24
CA GLU A 264 -12.43 21.45 -5.39
C GLU A 264 -11.74 22.77 -5.11
N ILE A 265 -10.66 23.06 -5.84
CA ILE A 265 -9.83 24.24 -5.67
C ILE A 265 -10.14 25.24 -6.78
N LYS A 266 -10.87 26.32 -6.44
CA LYS A 266 -11.33 27.36 -7.39
C LYS A 266 -10.69 28.72 -7.16
N LYS A 267 -10.12 28.93 -5.98
CA LYS A 267 -9.59 30.25 -5.59
C LYS A 267 -8.12 30.11 -5.26
N PHE A 268 -7.34 30.91 -5.92
CA PHE A 268 -5.91 31.01 -5.74
C PHE A 268 -5.50 32.44 -5.41
N GLU A 269 -4.50 32.57 -4.58
CA GLU A 269 -3.68 33.76 -4.49
C GLU A 269 -2.67 33.73 -5.63
N ILE A 270 -2.64 34.75 -6.45
CA ILE A 270 -1.67 34.87 -7.53
C ILE A 270 -0.37 35.43 -6.95
N LEU A 271 0.70 34.65 -7.12
CA LEU A 271 2.00 35.03 -6.57
C LEU A 271 2.70 36.06 -7.45
N THR A 272 3.32 37.04 -6.80
CA THR A 272 4.05 38.11 -7.52
C THR A 272 5.43 37.61 -7.96
N PRO A 273 5.78 37.70 -9.25
CA PRO A 273 7.10 37.31 -9.73
C PRO A 273 8.23 38.20 -9.11
N PRO A 274 9.45 37.64 -8.90
CA PRO A 274 9.81 36.26 -9.12
C PRO A 274 9.26 35.32 -8.04
N VAL A 275 8.73 34.19 -8.46
CA VAL A 275 8.19 33.17 -7.54
C VAL A 275 9.28 32.16 -7.17
N TYR A 276 9.61 32.11 -5.89
CA TYR A 276 10.63 31.19 -5.37
C TYR A 276 10.00 29.91 -4.87
N LYS A 277 10.50 28.78 -5.33
CA LYS A 277 10.14 27.46 -4.84
C LYS A 277 10.92 27.16 -3.57
N LYS A 278 10.21 26.77 -2.51
CA LYS A 278 10.87 26.30 -1.29
C LYS A 278 11.39 24.87 -1.51
N ASP A 279 12.54 24.56 -0.95
CA ASP A 279 13.04 23.20 -0.93
C ASP A 279 12.20 22.31 -0.01
N ALA A 280 12.12 21.02 -0.38
CA ALA A 280 11.46 20.04 0.46
C ALA A 280 12.35 19.72 1.67
N VAL A 281 11.77 19.67 2.84
CA VAL A 281 12.40 19.10 4.03
C VAL A 281 12.01 17.63 4.12
N VAL A 282 13.01 16.76 4.29
CA VAL A 282 12.83 15.32 4.43
C VAL A 282 13.37 14.90 5.78
N GLU A 283 12.62 14.06 6.50
CA GLU A 283 12.98 13.55 7.82
C GLU A 283 12.85 12.03 7.86
N GLU A 284 13.85 11.37 8.41
CA GLU A 284 13.74 9.98 8.83
C GLU A 284 13.30 9.92 10.29
N ARG A 285 12.23 9.19 10.55
CA ARG A 285 11.62 9.06 11.87
C ARG A 285 11.40 7.59 12.23
N VAL A 286 11.49 7.31 13.54
CA VAL A 286 11.01 6.09 14.16
C VAL A 286 9.99 6.50 15.20
N GLY A 287 8.72 6.18 14.97
CA GLY A 287 7.63 6.75 15.77
C GLY A 287 7.62 8.29 15.68
N ASP A 288 7.72 8.97 16.81
CA ASP A 288 7.76 10.43 16.90
C ASP A 288 9.20 11.01 16.92
N ASP A 289 10.21 10.14 16.98
CA ASP A 289 11.62 10.56 17.05
C ASP A 289 12.17 10.86 15.66
N ILE A 290 12.75 12.05 15.48
CA ILE A 290 13.45 12.45 14.26
C ILE A 290 14.89 11.95 14.36
N LEU A 291 15.28 11.04 13.47
CA LEU A 291 16.63 10.49 13.39
C LEU A 291 17.54 11.36 12.51
N HIS A 292 17.02 11.80 11.35
CA HIS A 292 17.72 12.65 10.39
C HIS A 292 16.74 13.63 9.75
N SER A 293 17.22 14.86 9.47
CA SER A 293 16.46 15.86 8.73
C SER A 293 17.39 16.55 7.74
N TRP A 294 16.93 16.77 6.50
CA TRP A 294 17.67 17.44 5.44
C TRP A 294 16.72 18.17 4.48
N GLU A 295 17.25 19.19 3.79
CA GLU A 295 16.55 19.88 2.72
C GLU A 295 16.95 19.26 1.38
N HIS A 296 15.96 18.82 0.60
CA HIS A 296 16.17 18.26 -0.72
C HIS A 296 15.73 19.26 -1.79
N PRO A 297 16.66 19.76 -2.62
CA PRO A 297 16.31 20.63 -3.73
C PRO A 297 15.59 19.80 -4.81
N GLY A 298 14.28 19.69 -4.68
CA GLY A 298 13.42 19.33 -5.79
C GLY A 298 13.42 17.91 -6.30
N GLU A 299 13.94 16.90 -5.58
CA GLU A 299 13.83 15.50 -6.00
C GLU A 299 12.41 14.95 -5.84
N GLN A 300 11.96 14.17 -6.83
CA GLN A 300 10.71 13.42 -6.76
C GLN A 300 10.89 12.21 -5.85
N TYR A 301 9.98 12.01 -4.93
CA TYR A 301 9.85 10.80 -4.15
C TYR A 301 8.61 10.05 -4.57
#